data_5ee70b753737604492cffa508c6886b6
#
_entry.id   5ee70b753737604492cffa508c6886b6
#
_cell.length_a   1.000
_cell.length_b   1.000
_cell.length_c   1.000
_cell.angle_alpha   90.00
_cell.angle_beta   90.00
_cell.angle_gamma   90.00
#
_symmetry.space_group_name_H-M   'P 1'
#
loop_
_entity.id
_entity.type
_entity.pdbx_description
1 polymer ?
#
loop_
_entity_poly.entity_id
_entity_poly.type
_entity_poly.pdbx_seq_one_letter_code
_entity_poly.pdbx_strand_id
1 'polypeptide(L)'
;MNKYDVLIVGAGPAGLFTAIMCAEKKQRIAILEKNKSCGRKLLMAGAGKCNITQAGDIHHFLECYGPNAKFLKHALLSFQNEDLLAFFRKRGLEFMTTEKGKIFPKSQKSMDVLQVLLQECHKRHI
;
A
#
# COMPACT_ATOMS: atom_id res chain seq x y z
N MET A 1 18.21 -5.72 -25.29
CA MET A 1 18.34 -5.75 -23.82
C MET A 1 17.29 -4.82 -23.22
N ASN A 2 16.38 -5.34 -22.41
CA ASN A 2 15.39 -4.49 -21.74
C ASN A 2 16.11 -3.63 -20.69
N LYS A 3 16.05 -2.31 -20.85
CA LYS A 3 16.61 -1.37 -19.87
C LYS A 3 15.47 -0.88 -18.97
N TYR A 4 15.68 -0.95 -17.67
CA TYR A 4 14.77 -0.41 -16.66
C TYR A 4 15.41 0.79 -15.98
N ASP A 5 14.59 1.77 -15.63
CA ASP A 5 15.04 2.97 -14.92
C ASP A 5 14.99 2.74 -13.39
N VAL A 6 14.09 1.85 -12.95
CA VAL A 6 13.91 1.46 -11.56
C VAL A 6 13.74 -0.04 -11.43
N LEU A 7 14.48 -0.66 -10.52
CA LEU A 7 14.31 -2.05 -10.10
C LEU A 7 13.90 -2.08 -8.63
N ILE A 8 12.81 -2.76 -8.34
CA ILE A 8 12.27 -2.92 -6.99
C ILE A 8 12.39 -4.38 -6.58
N VAL A 9 12.97 -4.64 -5.42
CA VAL A 9 13.12 -6.01 -4.89
C VAL A 9 12.01 -6.29 -3.87
N GLY A 10 11.16 -7.25 -4.21
CA GLY A 10 10.02 -7.69 -3.41
C GLY A 10 8.70 -7.11 -3.88
N ALA A 11 7.73 -8.01 -4.17
CA ALA A 11 6.37 -7.68 -4.58
C ALA A 11 5.39 -7.74 -3.38
N GLY A 12 5.79 -7.19 -2.24
CA GLY A 12 4.90 -6.88 -1.14
C GLY A 12 4.16 -5.56 -1.37
N PRO A 13 3.26 -5.15 -0.46
CA PRO A 13 2.47 -3.92 -0.63
C PRO A 13 3.34 -2.68 -0.82
N ALA A 14 4.45 -2.56 -0.11
CA ALA A 14 5.37 -1.44 -0.26
C ALA A 14 6.02 -1.41 -1.65
N GLY A 15 6.52 -2.55 -2.14
CA GLY A 15 7.15 -2.65 -3.45
C GLY A 15 6.17 -2.38 -4.59
N LEU A 16 4.97 -2.98 -4.52
CA LEU A 16 3.90 -2.76 -5.50
C LEU A 16 3.47 -1.29 -5.53
N PHE A 17 3.23 -0.69 -4.37
CA PHE A 17 2.82 0.71 -4.29
C PHE A 17 3.92 1.66 -4.78
N THR A 18 5.17 1.42 -4.40
CA THR A 18 6.32 2.20 -4.89
C THR A 18 6.42 2.13 -6.42
N ALA A 19 6.26 0.95 -7.01
CA ALA A 19 6.27 0.77 -8.45
C ALA A 19 5.18 1.60 -9.14
N ILE A 20 3.95 1.57 -8.62
CA ILE A 20 2.82 2.35 -9.12
C ILE A 20 3.15 3.85 -9.08
N MET A 21 3.67 4.36 -7.98
CA MET A 21 4.01 5.77 -7.81
C MET A 21 5.17 6.22 -8.71
N CYS A 22 6.20 5.36 -8.89
CA CYS A 22 7.31 5.62 -9.80
C CYS A 22 6.85 5.66 -11.27
N ALA A 23 5.92 4.79 -11.66
CA ALA A 23 5.42 4.74 -13.04
C ALA A 23 4.69 6.02 -13.47
N GLU A 24 4.15 6.81 -12.55
CA GLU A 24 3.55 8.11 -12.84
C GLU A 24 4.56 9.10 -13.44
N LYS A 25 5.86 8.88 -13.22
CA LYS A 25 6.97 9.67 -13.78
C LYS A 25 7.46 9.14 -15.13
N LYS A 26 6.70 8.28 -15.81
CA LYS A 26 7.05 7.66 -17.11
C LYS A 26 8.35 6.84 -17.07
N GLN A 27 8.71 6.31 -15.93
CA GLN A 27 9.86 5.44 -15.75
C GLN A 27 9.51 4.00 -16.10
N ARG A 28 10.48 3.28 -16.67
CA ARG A 28 10.36 1.83 -16.91
C ARG A 28 10.73 1.10 -15.65
N ILE A 29 9.82 0.32 -15.13
CA ILE A 29 9.93 -0.29 -13.81
C ILE A 29 9.86 -1.80 -13.93
N ALA A 30 10.68 -2.50 -13.14
CA ALA A 30 10.52 -3.92 -12.91
C ALA A 30 10.52 -4.22 -11.42
N ILE A 31 9.73 -5.19 -11.04
CA ILE A 31 9.71 -5.76 -9.68
C ILE A 31 10.30 -7.16 -9.73
N LEU A 32 11.25 -7.44 -8.85
CA LEU A 32 11.85 -8.76 -8.69
C LEU A 32 11.26 -9.41 -7.45
N GLU A 33 10.55 -10.52 -7.62
CA GLU A 33 9.96 -11.30 -6.53
C GLU A 33 10.52 -12.73 -6.55
N LYS A 34 11.07 -13.17 -5.42
CA LYS A 34 11.64 -14.52 -5.28
C LYS A 34 10.60 -15.63 -5.16
N ASN A 35 9.41 -15.29 -4.68
CA ASN A 35 8.34 -16.24 -4.48
C ASN A 35 7.48 -16.36 -5.75
N LYS A 36 6.75 -17.47 -5.86
CA LYS A 36 5.81 -17.70 -6.98
C LYS A 36 4.59 -16.75 -6.96
N SER A 37 4.32 -16.10 -5.84
CA SER A 37 3.17 -15.20 -5.68
C SER A 37 3.56 -13.92 -4.96
N CYS A 38 2.95 -12.81 -5.38
CA CYS A 38 3.10 -11.51 -4.75
C CYS A 38 2.29 -11.39 -3.46
N GLY A 39 2.67 -10.44 -2.59
CA GLY A 39 1.83 -9.98 -1.49
C GLY A 39 1.59 -10.98 -0.36
N ARG A 40 2.43 -11.99 -0.17
CA ARG A 40 2.20 -13.07 0.83
C ARG A 40 1.92 -12.54 2.24
N LYS A 41 2.72 -11.57 2.73
CA LYS A 41 2.50 -10.98 4.07
C LYS A 41 1.21 -10.16 4.12
N LEU A 42 0.87 -9.46 3.04
CA LEU A 42 -0.40 -8.73 2.93
C LEU A 42 -1.59 -9.66 3.09
N LEU A 43 -1.56 -10.82 2.45
CA LEU A 43 -2.64 -11.80 2.52
C LEU A 43 -2.86 -12.37 3.93
N MET A 44 -1.86 -12.35 4.78
CA MET A 44 -1.95 -12.78 6.18
C MET A 44 -2.31 -11.64 7.14
N ALA A 45 -2.16 -10.38 6.71
CA ALA A 45 -2.39 -9.23 7.57
C ALA A 45 -3.85 -9.16 8.06
N GLY A 46 -4.04 -8.81 9.35
CA GLY A 46 -5.37 -8.70 9.95
C GLY A 46 -6.17 -10.01 9.87
N ALA A 47 -5.52 -11.16 10.07
CA ALA A 47 -6.13 -12.49 9.94
C ALA A 47 -6.79 -12.73 8.57
N GLY A 48 -6.12 -12.31 7.49
CA GLY A 48 -6.62 -12.43 6.12
C GLY A 48 -7.59 -11.34 5.67
N LYS A 49 -7.90 -10.37 6.54
CA LYS A 49 -8.84 -9.28 6.27
C LYS A 49 -8.17 -7.98 5.83
N CYS A 50 -6.87 -7.84 6.05
CA CYS A 50 -6.05 -6.67 5.80
C CYS A 50 -6.48 -5.42 6.60
N ASN A 51 -5.97 -5.26 7.82
CA ASN A 51 -6.03 -3.96 8.48
C ASN A 51 -5.12 -2.99 7.74
N ILE A 52 -5.71 -2.17 6.87
CA ILE A 52 -4.94 -1.35 5.93
C ILE A 52 -4.35 -0.11 6.59
N THR A 53 -5.08 0.48 7.52
CA THR A 53 -4.66 1.65 8.29
C THR A 53 -5.54 1.85 9.52
N GLN A 54 -5.32 2.94 10.23
CA GLN A 54 -6.07 3.39 11.38
C GLN A 54 -6.81 4.68 11.03
N ALA A 55 -8.01 4.87 11.55
CA ALA A 55 -8.73 6.14 11.50
C ALA A 55 -8.11 7.15 12.47
N GLY A 56 -8.28 8.43 12.20
CA GLY A 56 -7.84 9.50 13.06
C GLY A 56 -6.88 10.48 12.38
N ASP A 57 -6.53 11.53 13.11
CA ASP A 57 -5.63 12.56 12.64
C ASP A 57 -4.20 12.07 12.54
N ILE A 58 -3.49 12.51 11.51
CA ILE A 58 -2.11 12.06 11.24
C ILE A 58 -1.13 12.49 12.35
N HIS A 59 -1.41 13.56 13.08
CA HIS A 59 -0.58 13.98 14.21
C HIS A 59 -0.65 12.98 15.36
N HIS A 60 -1.83 12.38 15.59
CA HIS A 60 -1.97 11.30 16.56
C HIS A 60 -1.17 10.06 16.15
N PHE A 61 -1.08 9.75 14.85
CA PHE A 61 -0.19 8.69 14.37
C PHE A 61 1.27 8.96 14.77
N LEU A 62 1.73 10.19 14.59
CA LEU A 62 3.09 10.57 14.96
C LEU A 62 3.36 10.37 16.45
N GLU A 63 2.41 10.71 17.32
CA GLU A 63 2.52 10.46 18.76
C GLU A 63 2.68 8.98 19.08
N CYS A 64 1.93 8.10 18.39
CA CYS A 64 2.01 6.65 18.57
C CYS A 64 3.38 6.05 18.21
N TYR A 65 4.17 6.71 17.36
CA TYR A 65 5.53 6.27 17.01
C TYR A 65 6.60 6.69 18.04
N GLY A 66 6.24 7.50 19.05
CA GLY A 66 7.13 7.93 20.12
C GLY A 66 8.43 8.58 19.59
N PRO A 67 9.62 8.15 20.07
CA PRO A 67 10.90 8.76 19.66
C PRO A 67 11.18 8.71 18.16
N ASN A 68 10.59 7.73 17.46
CA ASN A 68 10.79 7.53 16.02
C ASN A 68 9.93 8.46 15.15
N ALA A 69 9.02 9.23 15.74
CA ALA A 69 8.12 10.15 15.05
C ALA A 69 8.86 11.15 14.15
N LYS A 70 9.99 11.68 14.60
CA LYS A 70 10.80 12.63 13.82
C LYS A 70 11.25 12.04 12.48
N PHE A 71 11.68 10.79 12.47
CA PHE A 71 12.12 10.09 11.25
C PHE A 71 10.96 9.89 10.26
N LEU A 72 9.79 9.54 10.77
CA LEU A 72 8.62 9.23 9.95
C LEU A 72 7.81 10.46 9.53
N LYS A 73 8.00 11.59 10.20
CA LYS A 73 7.16 12.79 10.07
C LYS A 73 6.99 13.22 8.62
N HIS A 74 8.07 13.34 7.87
CA HIS A 74 8.00 13.80 6.48
C HIS A 74 7.17 12.84 5.61
N ALA A 75 7.42 11.55 5.70
CA ALA A 75 6.69 10.54 4.94
C ALA A 75 5.20 10.53 5.27
N LEU A 76 4.84 10.53 6.56
CA LEU A 76 3.45 10.47 7.02
C LEU A 76 2.66 11.74 6.72
N LEU A 77 3.30 12.92 6.74
CA LEU A 77 2.63 14.16 6.35
C LEU A 77 2.50 14.32 4.83
N SER A 78 3.44 13.73 4.05
CA SER A 78 3.40 13.78 2.58
C SER A 78 2.39 12.80 1.98
N PHE A 79 2.08 11.71 2.68
CA PHE A 79 1.10 10.70 2.27
C PHE A 79 0.41 10.15 3.51
N GLN A 80 -0.79 10.65 3.76
CA GLN A 80 -1.55 10.37 4.97
C GLN A 80 -2.44 9.12 4.82
N ASN A 81 -3.03 8.68 5.91
CA ASN A 81 -3.98 7.56 5.91
C ASN A 81 -5.17 7.79 4.97
N GLU A 82 -5.70 9.01 4.90
CA GLU A 82 -6.79 9.34 3.98
C GLU A 82 -6.36 9.33 2.51
N ASP A 83 -5.11 9.72 2.19
CA ASP A 83 -4.57 9.61 0.83
C ASP A 83 -4.49 8.14 0.38
N LEU A 84 -4.07 7.26 1.30
CA LEU A 84 -4.07 5.81 1.05
C LEU A 84 -5.48 5.29 0.79
N LEU A 85 -6.44 5.65 1.61
CA LEU A 85 -7.84 5.23 1.43
C LEU A 85 -8.44 5.79 0.14
N ALA A 86 -8.14 7.05 -0.19
CA ALA A 86 -8.58 7.69 -1.44
C ALA A 86 -8.02 6.97 -2.67
N PHE A 87 -6.74 6.54 -2.62
CA PHE A 87 -6.13 5.74 -3.68
C PHE A 87 -6.93 4.48 -4.00
N PHE A 88 -7.31 3.73 -2.98
CA PHE A 88 -8.08 2.49 -3.15
C PHE A 88 -9.55 2.75 -3.48
N ARG A 89 -10.20 3.75 -2.87
CA ARG A 89 -11.60 4.12 -3.17
C ARG A 89 -11.79 4.49 -4.64
N LYS A 90 -10.87 5.26 -5.22
CA LYS A 90 -10.86 5.59 -6.66
C LYS A 90 -10.79 4.36 -7.56
N ARG A 91 -10.39 3.21 -7.02
CA ARG A 91 -10.29 1.92 -7.72
C ARG A 91 -11.37 0.93 -7.33
N GLY A 92 -12.43 1.44 -6.70
CA GLY A 92 -13.63 0.66 -6.37
C GLY A 92 -13.54 -0.15 -5.07
N LEU A 93 -12.50 0.04 -4.25
CA LEU A 93 -12.40 -0.64 -2.96
C LEU A 93 -13.01 0.21 -1.85
N GLU A 94 -14.04 -0.30 -1.22
CA GLU A 94 -14.69 0.33 -0.08
C GLU A 94 -14.14 -0.18 1.26
N PHE A 95 -14.22 0.66 2.29
CA PHE A 95 -13.69 0.37 3.62
C PHE A 95 -14.77 0.45 4.70
N MET A 96 -14.51 -0.26 5.80
CA MET A 96 -15.23 -0.15 7.06
C MET A 96 -14.25 0.18 8.18
N THR A 97 -14.71 0.96 9.15
CA THR A 97 -13.96 1.30 10.36
C THR A 97 -14.58 0.61 11.55
N THR A 98 -13.75 -0.05 12.36
CA THR A 98 -14.18 -0.66 13.63
C THR A 98 -14.32 0.40 14.72
N GLU A 99 -14.96 0.07 15.83
CA GLU A 99 -15.05 0.95 17.02
C GLU A 99 -13.69 1.36 17.57
N LYS A 100 -12.66 0.51 17.39
CA LYS A 100 -11.27 0.79 17.76
C LYS A 100 -10.48 1.56 16.69
N GLY A 101 -11.16 2.07 15.67
CA GLY A 101 -10.56 2.85 14.59
C GLY A 101 -9.77 2.06 13.56
N LYS A 102 -9.69 0.73 13.63
CA LYS A 102 -9.04 -0.09 12.59
C LYS A 102 -9.84 -0.07 11.31
N ILE A 103 -9.17 0.10 10.17
CA ILE A 103 -9.81 0.17 8.86
C ILE A 103 -9.49 -1.09 8.05
N PHE A 104 -10.55 -1.72 7.57
CA PHE A 104 -10.52 -2.92 6.74
C PHE A 104 -11.30 -2.71 5.44
N PRO A 105 -10.97 -3.42 4.35
CA PRO A 105 -11.88 -3.47 3.22
C PRO A 105 -13.25 -4.03 3.64
N LYS A 106 -14.33 -3.48 3.10
CA LYS A 106 -15.71 -3.93 3.41
C LYS A 106 -15.91 -5.44 3.16
N SER A 107 -15.25 -5.95 2.13
CA SER A 107 -15.27 -7.38 1.81
C SER A 107 -14.61 -8.27 2.87
N GLN A 108 -13.79 -7.67 3.75
CA GLN A 108 -12.93 -8.37 4.71
C GLN A 108 -11.99 -9.40 4.05
N LYS A 109 -11.55 -9.14 2.82
CA LYS A 109 -10.64 -9.99 2.06
C LYS A 109 -9.38 -9.21 1.70
N SER A 110 -8.24 -9.62 2.24
CA SER A 110 -6.92 -9.05 1.89
C SER A 110 -6.59 -9.20 0.42
N MET A 111 -7.15 -10.23 -0.23
CA MET A 111 -6.97 -10.47 -1.66
C MET A 111 -7.48 -9.30 -2.51
N ASP A 112 -8.56 -8.63 -2.13
CA ASP A 112 -9.12 -7.51 -2.90
C ASP A 112 -8.16 -6.31 -2.88
N VAL A 113 -7.48 -6.08 -1.76
CA VAL A 113 -6.42 -5.06 -1.67
C VAL A 113 -5.25 -5.40 -2.59
N LEU A 114 -4.80 -6.66 -2.56
CA LEU A 114 -3.71 -7.12 -3.42
C LEU A 114 -4.08 -7.02 -4.91
N GLN A 115 -5.29 -7.41 -5.28
CA GLN A 115 -5.77 -7.33 -6.66
C GLN A 115 -5.76 -5.92 -7.20
N VAL A 116 -6.16 -4.92 -6.42
CA VAL A 116 -6.07 -3.50 -6.83
C VAL A 116 -4.63 -3.13 -7.15
N LEU A 117 -3.68 -3.49 -6.30
CA LEU A 117 -2.25 -3.18 -6.53
C LEU A 117 -1.71 -3.88 -7.78
N LEU A 118 -2.02 -5.16 -7.97
CA LEU A 118 -1.57 -5.93 -9.14
C LEU A 118 -2.19 -5.40 -10.44
N GLN A 119 -3.48 -5.04 -10.44
CA GLN A 119 -4.14 -4.44 -11.59
C GLN A 119 -3.51 -3.09 -11.97
N GLU A 120 -3.17 -2.28 -10.98
CA GLU A 120 -2.51 -1.00 -11.22
C GLU A 120 -1.08 -1.17 -11.78
N CYS A 121 -0.34 -2.16 -11.31
CA CYS A 121 0.94 -2.52 -11.91
C CYS A 121 0.77 -2.98 -13.36
N HIS A 122 -0.19 -3.87 -13.62
CA HIS A 122 -0.46 -4.38 -14.96
C HIS A 122 -0.86 -3.27 -15.94
N LYS A 123 -1.75 -2.35 -15.56
CA LYS A 123 -2.14 -1.17 -16.38
C LYS A 123 -0.95 -0.29 -16.75
N ARG A 124 0.12 -0.30 -15.96
CA ARG A 124 1.33 0.50 -16.16
C ARG A 124 2.48 -0.28 -16.80
N HIS A 125 2.22 -1.52 -17.21
CA HIS A 125 3.22 -2.42 -17.80
C HIS A 125 4.43 -2.67 -16.89
N ILE A 126 4.18 -2.81 -15.58
CA ILE A 126 5.17 -3.17 -14.57
C ILE A 126 5.20 -4.69 -14.41
#